data_7e578f894d512bbddc676a900d910f1f
#
_entry.id   7e578f894d512bbddc676a900d910f1f
#
_cell.length_a   1.000
_cell.length_b   1.000
_cell.length_c   1.000
_cell.angle_alpha   90.00
_cell.angle_beta   90.00
_cell.angle_gamma   90.00
#
_symmetry.space_group_name_H-M   'P 1'
#
loop_
_entity.id
_entity.type
_entity.pdbx_description
1 polymer ?
#
loop_
_entity_poly.entity_id
_entity_poly.type
_entity_poly.pdbx_seq_one_letter_code
_entity_poly.pdbx_strand_id
1 'polypeptide(L)'
;PSSIERVPVDVEAANGMLWAFDALYLGVNNYNDHTKSGLYRLTDTIGDDQLDKVELLRQISARGDHGVHAVRLSPDGKSLFLITGNNTEPTEFSDSRVNTNWGEDHLLPRMPDGRGHNRDRLAPAGIIYQVDPDGQNFEVYSHGYRNIFDAAFNADGELFTYDADMEYDFNTPWYRP
;
A
#
# COMPACT_ATOMS: atom_id res chain seq x y z
N PRO A 1 -18.50 23.27 3.98
CA PRO A 1 -17.30 24.08 3.79
C PRO A 1 -17.65 25.34 3.02
N SER A 2 -17.10 26.47 3.42
CA SER A 2 -17.35 27.77 2.80
C SER A 2 -16.46 28.03 1.56
N SER A 3 -15.39 27.25 1.40
CA SER A 3 -14.48 27.32 0.27
C SER A 3 -13.82 25.98 0.00
N ILE A 4 -13.36 25.78 -1.23
CA ILE A 4 -12.50 24.67 -1.64
C ILE A 4 -11.23 25.34 -2.18
N GLU A 5 -10.10 24.97 -1.60
CA GLU A 5 -8.80 25.46 -2.02
C GLU A 5 -7.98 24.31 -2.62
N ARG A 6 -7.25 24.61 -3.67
CA ARG A 6 -6.33 23.66 -4.29
C ARG A 6 -4.99 23.73 -3.56
N VAL A 7 -4.49 22.60 -3.08
CA VAL A 7 -3.12 22.49 -2.60
C VAL A 7 -2.18 22.59 -3.81
N PRO A 8 -1.23 23.55 -3.85
CA PRO A 8 -0.42 23.85 -5.03
C PRO A 8 0.77 22.89 -5.17
N VAL A 9 0.52 21.59 -5.11
CA VAL A 9 1.54 20.54 -5.23
C VAL A 9 1.28 19.67 -6.45
N ASP A 10 2.35 19.13 -7.02
CA ASP A 10 2.30 18.28 -8.22
C ASP A 10 2.35 16.80 -7.80
N VAL A 11 1.24 16.30 -7.26
CA VAL A 11 1.04 14.87 -6.95
C VAL A 11 -0.30 14.45 -7.53
N GLU A 12 -0.27 13.40 -8.34
CA GLU A 12 -1.45 12.81 -8.97
C GLU A 12 -1.72 11.42 -8.41
N ALA A 13 -2.96 10.97 -8.51
CA ALA A 13 -3.39 9.61 -8.20
C ALA A 13 -3.13 9.16 -6.74
N ALA A 14 -3.32 10.08 -5.78
CA ALA A 14 -3.33 9.75 -4.37
C ALA A 14 -4.57 8.91 -4.05
N ASN A 15 -4.37 7.69 -3.56
CA ASN A 15 -5.42 6.78 -3.11
C ASN A 15 -5.60 6.85 -1.59
N GLY A 16 -4.52 6.86 -0.83
CA GLY A 16 -4.52 6.97 0.62
C GLY A 16 -3.98 8.30 1.10
N MET A 17 -4.61 8.87 2.13
CA MET A 17 -4.16 10.10 2.77
C MET A 17 -4.18 9.95 4.28
N LEU A 18 -3.13 10.44 4.94
CA LEU A 18 -3.00 10.45 6.39
C LEU A 18 -2.28 11.71 6.85
N TRP A 19 -2.89 12.47 7.76
CA TRP A 19 -2.20 13.53 8.48
C TRP A 19 -1.56 12.94 9.76
N ALA A 20 -0.25 12.98 9.86
CA ALA A 20 0.52 12.54 11.01
C ALA A 20 1.89 13.22 11.01
N PHE A 21 2.55 13.32 12.16
CA PHE A 21 3.92 13.87 12.29
C PHE A 21 4.09 15.25 11.63
N ASP A 22 3.09 16.12 11.78
CA ASP A 22 3.01 17.44 11.17
C ASP A 22 3.20 17.44 9.64
N ALA A 23 2.77 16.38 8.96
CA ALA A 23 2.86 16.19 7.53
C ALA A 23 1.64 15.44 6.96
N LEU A 24 1.39 15.63 5.68
CA LEU A 24 0.42 14.82 4.94
C LEU A 24 1.15 13.69 4.21
N TYR A 25 0.84 12.45 4.57
CA TYR A 25 1.34 11.27 3.87
C TYR A 25 0.35 10.80 2.82
N LEU A 26 0.87 10.43 1.65
CA LEU A 26 0.05 9.95 0.53
C LEU A 26 0.55 8.57 0.06
N GLY A 27 -0.37 7.64 -0.08
CA GLY A 27 -0.18 6.45 -0.89
C GLY A 27 -0.60 6.77 -2.33
N VAL A 28 0.35 6.74 -3.25
CA VAL A 28 0.13 7.12 -4.65
C VAL A 28 0.22 5.90 -5.55
N ASN A 29 -0.78 5.72 -6.40
CA ASN A 29 -0.82 4.67 -7.42
C ASN A 29 -1.04 5.30 -8.81
N ASN A 30 0.03 5.68 -9.48
CA ASN A 30 -0.04 6.35 -10.77
C ASN A 30 -0.05 5.34 -11.92
N TYR A 31 -1.19 5.22 -12.60
CA TYR A 31 -1.38 4.31 -13.73
C TYR A 31 -0.59 4.69 -14.99
N ASN A 32 -0.35 5.98 -15.16
CA ASN A 32 0.28 6.53 -16.36
C ASN A 32 1.81 6.51 -16.25
N ASP A 33 2.32 6.67 -15.03
CA ASP A 33 3.75 6.71 -14.75
C ASP A 33 4.06 5.95 -13.46
N HIS A 34 4.44 4.69 -13.59
CA HIS A 34 4.73 3.80 -12.47
C HIS A 34 5.88 4.27 -11.59
N THR A 35 6.77 5.11 -12.12
CA THR A 35 7.89 5.69 -11.36
C THR A 35 7.41 6.70 -10.32
N LYS A 36 6.19 7.20 -10.46
CA LYS A 36 5.54 8.12 -9.53
C LYS A 36 4.69 7.42 -8.47
N SER A 37 4.56 6.10 -8.51
CA SER A 37 3.84 5.35 -7.47
C SER A 37 4.71 5.16 -6.24
N GLY A 38 4.11 5.23 -5.04
CA GLY A 38 4.82 5.04 -3.79
C GLY A 38 4.26 5.78 -2.60
N LEU A 39 5.10 5.95 -1.60
CA LEU A 39 4.81 6.72 -0.38
C LEU A 39 5.41 8.11 -0.49
N TYR A 40 4.57 9.12 -0.35
CA TYR A 40 4.95 10.53 -0.36
C TYR A 40 4.69 11.19 0.98
N ARG A 41 5.46 12.24 1.26
CA ARG A 41 5.27 13.15 2.39
C ARG A 41 5.20 14.58 1.87
N LEU A 42 4.19 15.32 2.32
CA LEU A 42 4.00 16.73 2.03
C LEU A 42 4.11 17.51 3.34
N THR A 43 4.88 18.57 3.34
CA THR A 43 5.11 19.43 4.51
C THR A 43 4.89 20.89 4.17
N ASP A 44 4.53 21.66 5.20
CA ASP A 44 4.60 23.13 5.21
C ASP A 44 5.98 23.52 5.77
N THR A 45 6.84 24.11 4.95
CA THR A 45 8.20 24.45 5.36
C THR A 45 8.35 25.86 5.90
N ILE A 46 7.36 26.72 5.70
CA ILE A 46 7.40 28.12 6.12
C ILE A 46 6.38 28.48 7.20
N GLY A 47 5.47 27.57 7.55
CA GLY A 47 4.53 27.72 8.65
C GLY A 47 3.36 28.66 8.34
N ASP A 48 2.88 28.63 7.11
CA ASP A 48 1.74 29.43 6.65
C ASP A 48 0.45 28.62 6.43
N ASP A 49 0.43 27.37 6.91
CA ASP A 49 -0.64 26.41 6.74
C ASP A 49 -0.85 25.95 5.27
N GLN A 50 0.15 26.16 4.40
CA GLN A 50 0.16 25.64 3.04
C GLN A 50 1.23 24.57 2.88
N LEU A 51 0.85 23.43 2.29
CA LEU A 51 1.82 22.39 1.95
C LEU A 51 2.61 22.81 0.71
N ASP A 52 3.89 23.07 0.86
CA ASP A 52 4.77 23.64 -0.18
C ASP A 52 5.89 22.70 -0.60
N LYS A 53 6.19 21.64 0.15
CA LYS A 53 7.23 20.66 -0.15
C LYS A 53 6.63 19.27 -0.35
N VAL A 54 7.05 18.62 -1.44
CA VAL A 54 6.70 17.23 -1.77
C VAL A 54 7.96 16.38 -1.76
N GLU A 55 7.93 15.26 -1.05
CA GLU A 55 9.01 14.28 -1.00
C GLU A 55 8.47 12.90 -1.35
N LEU A 56 9.08 12.24 -2.33
CA LEU A 56 8.90 10.81 -2.56
C LEU A 56 9.80 10.06 -1.57
N LEU A 57 9.20 9.54 -0.48
CA LEU A 57 9.93 8.81 0.54
C LEU A 57 10.37 7.43 0.05
N ARG A 58 9.48 6.75 -0.66
CA ARG A 58 9.76 5.44 -1.23
C ARG A 58 8.98 5.23 -2.53
N GLN A 59 9.71 4.97 -3.59
CA GLN A 59 9.10 4.48 -4.83
C GLN A 59 8.67 3.02 -4.64
N ILE A 60 7.43 2.71 -5.04
CA ILE A 60 6.92 1.36 -5.11
C ILE A 60 6.38 1.15 -6.51
N SER A 61 7.05 0.33 -7.29
CA SER A 61 6.61 0.02 -8.63
C SER A 61 5.23 -0.65 -8.58
N ALA A 62 4.24 -0.02 -9.18
CA ALA A 62 2.87 -0.50 -9.19
C ALA A 62 2.31 -0.43 -10.61
N ARG A 63 1.58 -1.46 -11.02
CA ARG A 63 0.96 -1.53 -12.34
C ARG A 63 -0.51 -1.84 -12.20
N GLY A 64 -1.36 -0.97 -12.77
CA GLY A 64 -2.81 -1.17 -12.74
C GLY A 64 -3.45 -0.83 -11.40
N ASP A 65 -4.60 -1.44 -11.12
CA ASP A 65 -5.53 -1.07 -10.07
C ASP A 65 -5.23 -1.70 -8.69
N HIS A 66 -4.47 -2.79 -8.63
CA HIS A 66 -4.04 -3.41 -7.38
C HIS A 66 -2.69 -2.86 -6.90
N GLY A 67 -2.60 -1.55 -6.81
CA GLY A 67 -1.35 -0.85 -6.53
C GLY A 67 -1.19 -0.42 -5.08
N VAL A 68 -0.66 0.79 -4.89
CA VAL A 68 -0.53 1.41 -3.56
C VAL A 68 -1.87 2.03 -3.18
N HIS A 69 -2.40 1.68 -2.00
CA HIS A 69 -3.74 2.07 -1.59
C HIS A 69 -3.73 3.00 -0.36
N ALA A 70 -3.68 2.46 0.84
CA ALA A 70 -3.88 3.24 2.05
C ALA A 70 -2.60 3.48 2.85
N VAL A 71 -2.62 4.55 3.63
CA VAL A 71 -1.64 4.83 4.68
C VAL A 71 -2.38 4.95 5.99
N ARG A 72 -1.93 4.25 7.05
CA ARG A 72 -2.53 4.28 8.37
C ARG A 72 -1.48 4.57 9.43
N LEU A 73 -1.89 5.23 10.51
CA LEU A 73 -1.03 5.45 11.68
C LEU A 73 -1.04 4.19 12.55
N SER A 74 0.12 3.80 13.09
CA SER A 74 0.19 2.75 14.09
C SER A 74 -0.55 3.12 15.37
N PRO A 75 -1.05 2.15 16.16
CA PRO A 75 -1.78 2.42 17.40
C PRO A 75 -0.97 3.21 18.43
N ASP A 76 0.35 3.03 18.45
CA ASP A 76 1.25 3.76 19.34
C ASP A 76 1.65 5.15 18.81
N GLY A 77 1.19 5.52 17.60
CA GLY A 77 1.44 6.81 16.99
C GLY A 77 2.88 7.03 16.53
N LYS A 78 3.69 5.98 16.35
CA LYS A 78 5.13 6.11 16.04
C LYS A 78 5.53 5.73 14.64
N SER A 79 4.71 4.98 13.94
CA SER A 79 4.98 4.49 12.59
C SER A 79 3.76 4.56 11.69
N LEU A 80 3.98 4.33 10.42
CA LEU A 80 2.98 4.27 9.39
C LEU A 80 2.78 2.82 8.96
N PHE A 81 1.59 2.51 8.45
CA PHE A 81 1.29 1.27 7.75
C PHE A 81 0.91 1.61 6.32
N LEU A 82 1.69 1.10 5.37
CA LEU A 82 1.44 1.26 3.94
C LEU A 82 0.82 -0.02 3.39
N ILE A 83 -0.34 0.11 2.76
CA ILE A 83 -1.14 -1.00 2.26
C ILE A 83 -1.01 -1.06 0.74
N THR A 84 -0.63 -2.23 0.21
CA THR A 84 -0.44 -2.45 -1.23
C THR A 84 -1.11 -3.71 -1.73
N GLY A 85 -1.57 -3.69 -2.97
CA GLY A 85 -2.12 -4.85 -3.67
C GLY A 85 -1.06 -5.61 -4.50
N ASN A 86 -1.47 -6.70 -5.15
CA ASN A 86 -0.57 -7.62 -5.83
C ASN A 86 -0.04 -7.14 -7.19
N ASN A 87 -0.41 -5.94 -7.64
CA ASN A 87 0.23 -5.30 -8.80
C ASN A 87 1.43 -4.45 -8.41
N THR A 88 1.84 -4.46 -7.13
CA THR A 88 3.10 -3.85 -6.68
C THR A 88 4.24 -4.85 -6.73
N GLU A 89 5.43 -4.36 -7.03
CA GLU A 89 6.66 -5.12 -6.79
C GLU A 89 7.14 -4.84 -5.36
N PRO A 90 7.67 -5.83 -4.64
CA PRO A 90 8.24 -5.61 -3.32
C PRO A 90 9.32 -4.54 -3.36
N THR A 91 9.27 -3.59 -2.43
CA THR A 91 10.37 -2.65 -2.22
C THR A 91 11.41 -3.24 -1.27
N GLU A 92 12.61 -2.65 -1.23
CA GLU A 92 13.60 -3.02 -0.23
C GLU A 92 13.03 -2.83 1.18
N PHE A 93 13.30 -3.80 2.05
CA PHE A 93 12.89 -3.78 3.45
C PHE A 93 14.07 -4.17 4.35
N SER A 94 14.08 -3.62 5.55
CA SER A 94 15.12 -3.83 6.54
C SER A 94 14.83 -5.03 7.45
N ASP A 95 13.55 -5.37 7.62
CA ASP A 95 13.09 -6.44 8.51
C ASP A 95 11.77 -7.05 8.03
N SER A 96 11.40 -8.19 8.61
CA SER A 96 10.13 -8.86 8.32
C SER A 96 9.61 -9.63 9.53
N ARG A 97 8.35 -9.43 9.88
CA ARG A 97 7.63 -10.23 10.90
C ARG A 97 7.26 -11.62 10.41
N VAL A 98 7.19 -11.78 9.10
CA VAL A 98 6.71 -12.99 8.46
C VAL A 98 7.81 -13.65 7.66
N ASN A 99 7.63 -14.93 7.36
CA ASN A 99 8.59 -15.66 6.56
C ASN A 99 8.69 -15.04 5.16
N THR A 100 9.90 -14.76 4.70
CA THR A 100 10.22 -14.23 3.39
C THR A 100 10.62 -15.29 2.36
N ASN A 101 10.46 -16.54 2.68
CA ASN A 101 10.55 -17.61 1.71
C ASN A 101 9.24 -17.66 0.90
N TRP A 102 9.18 -16.90 -0.15
CA TRP A 102 7.99 -16.70 -0.97
C TRP A 102 7.80 -17.76 -2.05
N GLY A 103 8.28 -18.98 -1.80
CA GLY A 103 7.93 -20.13 -2.61
C GLY A 103 6.42 -20.41 -2.52
N GLU A 104 5.81 -20.69 -3.65
CA GLU A 104 4.39 -21.08 -3.68
C GLU A 104 4.22 -22.45 -3.02
N ASP A 105 3.53 -22.50 -1.89
CA ASP A 105 3.29 -23.73 -1.12
C ASP A 105 1.86 -24.25 -1.37
N HIS A 106 1.61 -24.65 -2.59
CA HIS A 106 0.33 -25.21 -3.01
C HIS A 106 0.39 -26.74 -3.14
N LEU A 107 -0.55 -27.43 -2.51
CA LEU A 107 -0.73 -28.87 -2.71
C LEU A 107 -1.21 -29.21 -4.12
N LEU A 108 -1.89 -28.29 -4.77
CA LEU A 108 -2.42 -28.44 -6.12
C LEU A 108 -1.87 -27.34 -7.02
N PRO A 109 -1.83 -27.54 -8.33
CA PRO A 109 -1.44 -26.51 -9.25
C PRO A 109 -2.30 -25.25 -9.06
N ARG A 110 -1.66 -24.09 -9.06
CA ARG A 110 -2.36 -22.81 -8.98
C ARG A 110 -3.29 -22.66 -10.18
N MET A 111 -4.55 -22.38 -9.91
CA MET A 111 -5.53 -22.08 -10.94
C MET A 111 -5.34 -20.64 -11.41
N PRO A 112 -5.37 -20.37 -12.72
CA PRO A 112 -5.35 -18.99 -13.18
C PRO A 112 -6.64 -18.29 -12.75
N ASP A 113 -6.54 -16.99 -12.51
CA ASP A 113 -7.71 -16.11 -12.38
C ASP A 113 -8.61 -16.30 -13.60
N GLY A 114 -9.90 -16.53 -13.40
CA GLY A 114 -10.85 -16.90 -14.45
C GLY A 114 -10.96 -15.87 -15.58
N ARG A 115 -10.73 -14.59 -15.28
CA ARG A 115 -10.62 -13.51 -16.28
C ARG A 115 -9.20 -13.30 -16.77
N GLY A 116 -8.21 -13.98 -16.20
CA GLY A 116 -6.80 -13.78 -16.48
C GLY A 116 -6.21 -12.53 -15.86
N HIS A 117 -6.97 -11.81 -15.03
CA HIS A 117 -6.51 -10.67 -14.27
C HIS A 117 -5.52 -11.16 -13.20
N ASN A 118 -4.32 -10.60 -13.15
CA ASN A 118 -3.24 -11.01 -12.24
C ASN A 118 -2.82 -12.49 -12.33
N ARG A 119 -2.98 -13.11 -13.49
CA ARG A 119 -2.64 -14.52 -13.73
C ARG A 119 -1.23 -14.88 -13.25
N ASP A 120 -0.28 -14.00 -13.47
CA ASP A 120 1.15 -14.25 -13.21
C ASP A 120 1.64 -13.58 -11.91
N ARG A 121 0.72 -13.18 -11.03
CA ARG A 121 1.06 -12.59 -9.74
C ARG A 121 1.21 -13.69 -8.71
N LEU A 122 2.45 -13.94 -8.33
CA LEU A 122 2.84 -14.92 -7.32
C LEU A 122 3.14 -14.23 -5.99
N ALA A 123 3.41 -15.02 -4.95
CA ALA A 123 3.88 -14.49 -3.68
C ALA A 123 5.15 -13.61 -3.88
N PRO A 124 5.32 -12.55 -3.09
CA PRO A 124 4.55 -12.19 -1.91
C PRO A 124 3.19 -11.53 -2.19
N ALA A 125 2.85 -11.23 -3.44
CA ALA A 125 1.62 -10.54 -3.82
C ALA A 125 1.48 -9.17 -3.12
N GLY A 126 0.27 -8.78 -2.64
CA GLY A 126 0.10 -7.56 -1.87
C GLY A 126 0.76 -7.64 -0.50
N ILE A 127 1.29 -6.53 -0.03
CA ILE A 127 2.06 -6.44 1.21
C ILE A 127 1.53 -5.28 2.06
N ILE A 128 1.49 -5.49 3.37
CA ILE A 128 1.39 -4.42 4.35
C ILE A 128 2.78 -4.19 4.92
N TYR A 129 3.28 -2.98 4.76
CA TYR A 129 4.54 -2.54 5.36
C TYR A 129 4.28 -1.71 6.59
N GLN A 130 5.06 -1.92 7.65
CA GLN A 130 5.24 -0.95 8.71
C GLN A 130 6.45 -0.08 8.36
N VAL A 131 6.31 1.24 8.46
CA VAL A 131 7.29 2.20 7.94
C VAL A 131 7.53 3.30 8.97
N ASP A 132 8.76 3.71 9.17
CA ASP A 132 9.04 4.90 9.97
C ASP A 132 8.58 6.19 9.26
N PRO A 133 8.39 7.30 10.01
CA PRO A 133 7.89 8.54 9.42
C PRO A 133 8.78 9.14 8.32
N ASP A 134 10.06 8.77 8.31
CA ASP A 134 11.03 9.26 7.32
C ASP A 134 11.14 8.35 6.10
N GLY A 135 10.41 7.23 6.08
CA GLY A 135 10.41 6.30 4.96
C GLY A 135 11.73 5.56 4.73
N GLN A 136 12.59 5.49 5.74
CA GLN A 136 13.90 4.84 5.62
C GLN A 136 13.83 3.35 5.90
N ASN A 137 13.09 2.96 6.93
CA ASN A 137 12.97 1.58 7.36
C ASN A 137 11.59 1.04 7.00
N PHE A 138 11.58 0.01 6.18
CA PHE A 138 10.40 -0.76 5.84
C PHE A 138 10.50 -2.14 6.48
N GLU A 139 9.50 -2.52 7.25
CA GLU A 139 9.31 -3.86 7.77
C GLU A 139 8.14 -4.51 7.05
N VAL A 140 8.30 -5.73 6.54
CA VAL A 140 7.16 -6.51 6.04
C VAL A 140 6.34 -6.98 7.23
N TYR A 141 5.17 -6.37 7.41
CA TYR A 141 4.26 -6.72 8.49
C TYR A 141 3.44 -7.97 8.17
N SER A 142 2.90 -8.03 6.97
CA SER A 142 2.19 -9.20 6.42
C SER A 142 2.15 -9.14 4.90
N HIS A 143 1.91 -10.27 4.25
CA HIS A 143 1.84 -10.39 2.80
C HIS A 143 0.85 -11.48 2.35
N GLY A 144 0.73 -11.68 1.04
CA GLY A 144 -0.12 -12.70 0.45
C GLY A 144 -1.50 -12.19 0.04
N TYR A 145 -1.65 -10.88 -0.07
CA TYR A 145 -2.93 -10.26 -0.41
C TYR A 145 -3.08 -10.08 -1.93
N ARG A 146 -4.31 -10.14 -2.40
CA ARG A 146 -4.64 -9.80 -3.78
C ARG A 146 -4.83 -8.30 -3.95
N ASN A 147 -5.89 -7.73 -3.36
CA ASN A 147 -6.21 -6.31 -3.50
C ASN A 147 -6.87 -5.77 -2.23
N ILE A 148 -6.11 -5.73 -1.15
CA ILE A 148 -6.52 -5.05 0.07
C ILE A 148 -6.52 -3.55 -0.17
N PHE A 149 -7.64 -2.91 0.08
CA PHE A 149 -7.81 -1.49 -0.22
C PHE A 149 -7.54 -0.61 0.99
N ASP A 150 -7.78 -1.14 2.17
CA ASP A 150 -7.63 -0.42 3.42
C ASP A 150 -7.42 -1.38 4.59
N ALA A 151 -7.03 -0.82 5.74
CA ALA A 151 -6.88 -1.54 7.00
C ALA A 151 -7.25 -0.63 8.18
N ALA A 152 -7.62 -1.25 9.30
CA ALA A 152 -7.94 -0.54 10.53
C ALA A 152 -7.45 -1.30 11.74
N PHE A 153 -7.06 -0.59 12.78
CA PHE A 153 -6.74 -1.17 14.08
C PHE A 153 -7.94 -1.16 15.00
N ASN A 154 -8.11 -2.23 15.77
CA ASN A 154 -9.04 -2.25 16.89
C ASN A 154 -8.44 -1.59 18.13
N ALA A 155 -9.20 -1.55 19.24
CA ALA A 155 -8.74 -0.94 20.48
C ALA A 155 -7.56 -1.67 21.13
N ASP A 156 -7.36 -2.94 20.80
CA ASP A 156 -6.26 -3.75 21.33
C ASP A 156 -5.00 -3.67 20.45
N GLY A 157 -5.05 -2.90 19.37
CA GLY A 157 -3.94 -2.70 18.43
C GLY A 157 -3.78 -3.82 17.41
N GLU A 158 -4.79 -4.66 17.23
CA GLU A 158 -4.79 -5.68 16.18
C GLU A 158 -5.21 -5.06 14.83
N LEU A 159 -4.46 -5.39 13.77
CA LEU A 159 -4.74 -4.90 12.43
C LEU A 159 -5.75 -5.81 11.71
N PHE A 160 -6.79 -5.21 11.20
CA PHE A 160 -7.80 -5.85 10.38
C PHE A 160 -7.80 -5.28 8.97
N THR A 161 -7.91 -6.15 8.00
CA THR A 161 -8.15 -5.81 6.61
C THR A 161 -9.12 -6.82 6.00
N TYR A 162 -9.57 -6.54 4.79
CA TYR A 162 -10.25 -7.55 3.97
C TYR A 162 -9.63 -7.55 2.59
N ASP A 163 -9.62 -8.70 1.95
CA ASP A 163 -9.06 -8.85 0.63
C ASP A 163 -10.15 -9.05 -0.42
N ALA A 164 -9.97 -8.45 -1.58
CA ALA A 164 -10.82 -8.68 -2.72
C ALA A 164 -10.44 -10.00 -3.38
N ASP A 165 -11.36 -10.95 -3.36
CA ASP A 165 -11.20 -12.25 -4.00
C ASP A 165 -11.21 -12.14 -5.54
N MET A 166 -10.95 -13.24 -6.22
CA MET A 166 -11.07 -13.31 -7.68
C MET A 166 -12.47 -12.92 -8.11
N GLU A 167 -12.56 -12.10 -9.15
CA GLU A 167 -13.82 -11.59 -9.67
C GLU A 167 -14.68 -12.67 -10.35
N TYR A 168 -14.09 -13.79 -10.68
CA TYR A 168 -14.76 -14.87 -11.37
C TYR A 168 -14.17 -16.22 -10.94
N ASP A 169 -14.90 -16.91 -10.10
CA ASP A 169 -14.60 -18.26 -9.68
C ASP A 169 -15.11 -19.28 -10.69
N PHE A 170 -14.28 -19.67 -11.61
CA PHE A 170 -14.51 -20.90 -12.27
C PHE A 170 -13.92 -22.04 -11.42
N ASN A 171 -14.76 -22.69 -10.70
CA ASN A 171 -14.56 -23.90 -9.94
C ASN A 171 -14.05 -23.81 -8.52
N THR A 172 -13.49 -22.78 -8.01
CA THR A 172 -13.31 -22.74 -6.56
C THR A 172 -12.76 -21.42 -6.03
N PRO A 173 -13.40 -20.88 -4.99
CA PRO A 173 -12.83 -19.84 -4.15
C PRO A 173 -11.73 -20.35 -3.21
N TRP A 174 -11.18 -21.52 -3.44
CA TRP A 174 -10.15 -22.15 -2.59
C TRP A 174 -8.76 -21.61 -2.85
N TYR A 175 -8.55 -21.02 -4.03
CA TYR A 175 -7.27 -20.48 -4.42
C TYR A 175 -7.30 -18.97 -4.28
N ARG A 176 -6.71 -18.54 -3.23
CA ARG A 176 -6.42 -17.14 -3.03
C ARG A 176 -5.06 -16.81 -3.56
N PRO A 177 -4.87 -15.58 -4.03
CA PRO A 177 -3.57 -15.09 -4.36
C PRO A 177 -2.65 -15.06 -3.15
#